data_518c29da6be2cdfeb60c5f279918f384
#
_entry.id   518c29da6be2cdfeb60c5f279918f384
#
_cell.length_a   1.000
_cell.length_b   1.000
_cell.length_c   1.000
_cell.angle_alpha   90.00
_cell.angle_beta   90.00
_cell.angle_gamma   90.00
#
_symmetry.space_group_name_H-M   'P 1'
#
loop_
_entity.id
_entity.type
_entity.pdbx_description
1 polymer ?
#
loop_
_entity_poly.entity_id
_entity_poly.type
_entity_poly.pdbx_seq_one_letter_code
_entity_poly.pdbx_strand_id
1 'polypeptide(L)'
;QKMAKENAVIKDLKAVESLGCVSVICSDKTGTLTQNKMTVQKIYVNGESILENQLDLNIESHRHLLYDMVLNNDSSIVDGKGIGDPTEYALLETFQHIGLDENVLRDVLTRVEEVPFDSDRKMMSTKYKMHGVNHILTKGALDSILDRCVSIATKDGIRPITDEDKAEISRVNREYSEQGLRVLTFAYKESDEALTVDTENDYTFIGLVSMIDPPREESKQAVADAIRAGIKPVMITGDHKITASAIAKQIGIFNDGDIAVTGLELDAMSDKELDEKIEKISVYARVSPENKIRIVEAWQRKGNIVSMTGDGVNDAPALKKA
;
A
#
# COMPACT_ATOMS: atom_id res chain seq x y z
N GLN A 1 -24.01 13.18 25.19
CA GLN A 1 -23.10 12.64 26.23
C GLN A 1 -22.60 11.21 25.90
N LYS A 2 -23.46 10.27 25.41
CA LYS A 2 -23.01 8.92 25.04
C LYS A 2 -22.06 8.94 23.85
N MET A 3 -22.38 9.65 22.77
CA MET A 3 -21.53 9.73 21.56
C MET A 3 -20.21 10.45 21.83
N ALA A 4 -20.18 11.44 22.73
CA ALA A 4 -18.92 12.08 23.13
C ALA A 4 -17.98 11.14 23.89
N LYS A 5 -18.51 10.11 24.56
CA LYS A 5 -17.68 9.05 25.19
C LYS A 5 -17.06 8.11 24.17
N GLU A 6 -17.67 8.01 23.00
CA GLU A 6 -17.15 7.26 21.84
C GLU A 6 -16.36 8.17 20.87
N ASN A 7 -15.85 9.31 21.38
CA ASN A 7 -15.07 10.29 20.61
C ASN A 7 -15.80 10.89 19.39
N ALA A 8 -17.13 10.84 19.36
CA ALA A 8 -17.94 11.41 18.29
C ALA A 8 -18.47 12.80 18.67
N VAL A 9 -18.08 13.82 17.91
CA VAL A 9 -18.59 15.19 18.07
C VAL A 9 -19.70 15.46 17.07
N ILE A 10 -20.87 15.82 17.57
CA ILE A 10 -22.05 16.09 16.74
C ILE A 10 -22.12 17.59 16.48
N LYS A 11 -22.15 17.99 15.20
CA LYS A 11 -22.32 19.39 14.80
C LYS A 11 -23.80 19.78 14.60
N ASP A 12 -24.64 18.83 14.20
CA ASP A 12 -26.07 19.04 14.01
C ASP A 12 -26.87 17.99 14.79
N LEU A 13 -27.74 18.43 15.69
CA LEU A 13 -28.58 17.53 16.50
C LEU A 13 -29.62 16.77 15.67
N LYS A 14 -30.08 17.32 14.54
CA LYS A 14 -31.01 16.62 13.64
C LYS A 14 -30.34 15.43 12.95
N ALA A 15 -29.03 15.52 12.71
CA ALA A 15 -28.26 14.41 12.14
C ALA A 15 -28.23 13.17 13.05
N VAL A 16 -28.43 13.31 14.35
CA VAL A 16 -28.47 12.17 15.30
C VAL A 16 -29.70 11.30 15.06
N GLU A 17 -30.83 11.92 14.74
CA GLU A 17 -32.07 11.18 14.44
C GLU A 17 -31.93 10.41 13.13
N SER A 18 -31.38 11.06 12.09
CA SER A 18 -31.10 10.43 10.81
C SER A 18 -30.09 9.30 10.95
N LEU A 19 -29.05 9.47 11.78
CA LEU A 19 -28.02 8.45 12.02
C LEU A 19 -28.64 7.16 12.61
N GLY A 20 -29.69 7.26 13.43
CA GLY A 20 -30.43 6.12 13.96
C GLY A 20 -31.26 5.34 12.93
N CYS A 21 -31.46 5.91 11.75
CA CYS A 21 -32.25 5.32 10.66
C CYS A 21 -31.39 4.87 9.47
N VAL A 22 -30.06 4.99 9.56
CA VAL A 22 -29.13 4.62 8.48
C VAL A 22 -29.26 3.14 8.14
N SER A 23 -29.40 2.85 6.84
CA SER A 23 -29.43 1.50 6.29
C SER A 23 -28.22 1.14 5.45
N VAL A 24 -27.45 2.15 5.00
CA VAL A 24 -26.21 1.96 4.23
C VAL A 24 -25.13 2.89 4.76
N ILE A 25 -23.93 2.36 4.98
CA ILE A 25 -22.72 3.13 5.29
C ILE A 25 -21.77 3.03 4.12
N CYS A 26 -21.54 4.15 3.42
CA CYS A 26 -20.52 4.31 2.41
C CYS A 26 -19.24 4.80 3.10
N SER A 27 -18.28 3.91 3.28
CA SER A 27 -17.05 4.25 4.02
C SER A 27 -15.86 4.42 3.09
N ASP A 28 -15.13 5.53 3.24
CA ASP A 28 -13.80 5.66 2.66
C ASP A 28 -12.85 4.63 3.29
N LYS A 29 -11.89 4.13 2.50
CA LYS A 29 -10.92 3.14 2.96
C LYS A 29 -9.80 3.79 3.78
N THR A 30 -9.10 4.74 3.15
CA THR A 30 -7.85 5.29 3.69
C THR A 30 -8.12 6.21 4.88
N GLY A 31 -7.42 5.99 5.98
CA GLY A 31 -7.58 6.78 7.21
C GLY A 31 -8.87 6.53 7.99
N THR A 32 -9.87 5.88 7.39
CA THR A 32 -11.12 5.50 8.05
C THR A 32 -11.13 4.03 8.42
N LEU A 33 -11.18 3.14 7.43
CA LEU A 33 -11.15 1.69 7.66
C LEU A 33 -9.73 1.16 7.85
N THR A 34 -8.73 1.88 7.33
CA THR A 34 -7.32 1.56 7.48
C THR A 34 -6.58 2.59 8.34
N GLN A 35 -5.36 2.25 8.72
CA GLN A 35 -4.53 3.06 9.63
C GLN A 35 -3.96 4.32 8.95
N ASN A 36 -4.02 4.42 7.62
CA ASN A 36 -3.31 5.40 6.81
C ASN A 36 -1.79 5.35 7.04
N LYS A 37 -1.28 4.13 7.16
CA LYS A 37 0.12 3.86 7.45
C LYS A 37 0.58 2.65 6.67
N MET A 38 1.51 2.82 5.74
CA MET A 38 2.11 1.69 5.05
C MET A 38 2.91 0.82 6.03
N THR A 39 2.77 -0.49 5.93
CA THR A 39 3.45 -1.45 6.80
C THR A 39 3.96 -2.63 5.96
N VAL A 40 5.22 -3.00 6.15
CA VAL A 40 5.81 -4.17 5.49
C VAL A 40 5.12 -5.44 5.98
N GLN A 41 4.80 -6.35 5.05
CA GLN A 41 4.07 -7.58 5.34
C GLN A 41 4.93 -8.82 5.12
N LYS A 42 5.50 -8.94 3.93
CA LYS A 42 6.32 -10.09 3.51
C LYS A 42 7.53 -9.60 2.75
N ILE A 43 8.61 -10.32 2.90
CA ILE A 43 9.88 -10.06 2.24
C ILE A 43 10.30 -11.34 1.51
N TYR A 44 10.59 -11.24 0.21
CA TYR A 44 11.17 -12.33 -0.56
C TYR A 44 12.65 -12.10 -0.74
N VAL A 45 13.46 -12.95 -0.17
CA VAL A 45 14.92 -12.89 -0.23
C VAL A 45 15.48 -14.33 -0.15
N ASN A 46 16.59 -14.62 -0.80
CA ASN A 46 17.19 -15.96 -0.86
C ASN A 46 16.26 -17.07 -1.38
N GLY A 47 15.29 -16.75 -2.22
CA GLY A 47 14.31 -17.71 -2.72
C GLY A 47 13.18 -18.05 -1.74
N GLU A 48 13.07 -17.36 -0.62
CA GLU A 48 12.09 -17.61 0.43
C GLU A 48 11.28 -16.35 0.78
N SER A 49 10.00 -16.54 1.11
CA SER A 49 9.15 -15.48 1.68
C SER A 49 9.26 -15.52 3.20
N ILE A 50 9.74 -14.44 3.79
CA ILE A 50 9.96 -14.30 5.24
C ILE A 50 9.21 -13.09 5.82
N LEU A 51 9.11 -13.02 7.14
CA LEU A 51 8.63 -11.84 7.87
C LEU A 51 9.81 -10.95 8.29
N GLU A 52 9.54 -9.68 8.61
CA GLU A 52 10.57 -8.71 9.00
C GLU A 52 11.45 -9.18 10.18
N ASN A 53 10.86 -9.85 11.18
CA ASN A 53 11.58 -10.36 12.35
C ASN A 53 12.50 -11.56 12.07
N GLN A 54 12.51 -12.08 10.84
CA GLN A 54 13.40 -13.13 10.36
C GLN A 54 14.62 -12.58 9.58
N LEU A 55 14.68 -11.26 9.39
CA LEU A 55 15.86 -10.62 8.82
C LEU A 55 17.04 -10.72 9.78
N ASP A 56 18.23 -11.03 9.26
CA ASP A 56 19.47 -11.21 10.01
C ASP A 56 20.63 -10.52 9.30
N LEU A 57 21.27 -9.55 9.94
CA LEU A 57 22.43 -8.84 9.43
C LEU A 57 23.66 -9.72 9.16
N ASN A 58 23.73 -10.91 9.78
CA ASN A 58 24.83 -11.86 9.53
C ASN A 58 24.68 -12.55 8.17
N ILE A 59 23.49 -12.56 7.59
CA ILE A 59 23.22 -13.08 6.24
C ILE A 59 23.47 -11.94 5.25
N GLU A 60 24.40 -12.13 4.33
CA GLU A 60 24.87 -11.09 3.41
C GLU A 60 23.73 -10.50 2.55
N SER A 61 22.89 -11.33 1.98
CA SER A 61 21.75 -10.89 1.17
C SER A 61 20.71 -10.10 1.98
N HIS A 62 20.45 -10.48 3.24
CA HIS A 62 19.60 -9.72 4.15
C HIS A 62 20.21 -8.36 4.50
N ARG A 63 21.51 -8.32 4.74
CA ARG A 63 22.24 -7.09 5.02
C ARG A 63 22.21 -6.13 3.84
N HIS A 64 22.41 -6.63 2.60
CA HIS A 64 22.28 -5.81 1.41
C HIS A 64 20.88 -5.26 1.23
N LEU A 65 19.84 -6.07 1.46
CA LEU A 65 18.46 -5.63 1.42
C LEU A 65 18.19 -4.51 2.44
N LEU A 66 18.59 -4.73 3.69
CA LEU A 66 18.41 -3.77 4.78
C LEU A 66 19.13 -2.44 4.51
N TYR A 67 20.33 -2.50 3.96
CA TYR A 67 21.08 -1.30 3.60
C TYR A 67 20.41 -0.54 2.45
N ASP A 68 19.92 -1.22 1.43
CA ASP A 68 19.19 -0.60 0.34
C ASP A 68 17.89 0.06 0.84
N MET A 69 17.13 -0.61 1.71
CA MET A 69 15.92 -0.07 2.31
C MET A 69 16.14 1.26 3.04
N VAL A 70 17.31 1.44 3.68
CA VAL A 70 17.63 2.63 4.48
C VAL A 70 18.38 3.69 3.69
N LEU A 71 19.36 3.30 2.90
CA LEU A 71 20.27 4.22 2.21
C LEU A 71 19.68 4.76 0.91
N ASN A 72 18.93 3.94 0.19
CA ASN A 72 18.19 4.35 -1.00
C ASN A 72 16.80 4.84 -0.61
N ASN A 73 16.73 5.90 0.20
CA ASN A 73 15.51 6.35 0.87
C ASN A 73 15.66 7.81 1.27
N ASP A 74 14.65 8.63 0.96
CA ASP A 74 14.63 10.06 1.22
C ASP A 74 13.76 10.43 2.43
N SER A 75 13.04 9.46 3.00
CA SER A 75 12.24 9.65 4.20
C SER A 75 13.09 9.58 5.47
N SER A 76 12.53 10.04 6.58
CA SER A 76 13.13 9.98 7.91
C SER A 76 12.08 9.68 8.97
N ILE A 77 12.53 9.21 10.14
CA ILE A 77 11.69 9.06 11.32
C ILE A 77 12.20 10.05 12.39
N VAL A 78 11.35 11.00 12.80
CA VAL A 78 11.65 12.00 13.82
C VAL A 78 10.60 11.90 14.92
N ASP A 79 11.04 11.70 16.16
CA ASP A 79 10.16 11.54 17.33
C ASP A 79 9.07 10.46 17.12
N GLY A 80 9.43 9.36 16.46
CA GLY A 80 8.53 8.25 16.15
C GLY A 80 7.49 8.54 15.05
N LYS A 81 7.67 9.64 14.30
CA LYS A 81 6.80 10.00 13.17
C LYS A 81 7.59 9.93 11.87
N GLY A 82 7.04 9.24 10.89
CA GLY A 82 7.56 9.22 9.53
C GLY A 82 7.37 10.56 8.84
N ILE A 83 8.43 11.05 8.21
CA ILE A 83 8.45 12.25 7.37
C ILE A 83 8.89 11.82 5.97
N GLY A 84 8.11 12.16 4.95
CA GLY A 84 8.38 11.78 3.57
C GLY A 84 7.33 10.85 3.00
N ASP A 85 7.71 10.05 2.01
CA ASP A 85 6.80 9.09 1.37
C ASP A 85 6.44 7.93 2.32
N PRO A 86 5.14 7.60 2.50
CA PRO A 86 4.70 6.52 3.38
C PRO A 86 5.31 5.14 3.02
N THR A 87 5.59 4.89 1.75
CA THR A 87 6.23 3.66 1.29
C THR A 87 7.67 3.57 1.78
N GLU A 88 8.36 4.71 1.78
CA GLU A 88 9.76 4.79 2.19
C GLU A 88 9.94 4.72 3.70
N TYR A 89 9.14 5.46 4.49
CA TYR A 89 9.31 5.37 5.94
C TYR A 89 8.86 4.01 6.50
N ALA A 90 7.97 3.27 5.82
CA ALA A 90 7.66 1.89 6.19
C ALA A 90 8.90 0.97 6.14
N LEU A 91 9.82 1.22 5.19
CA LEU A 91 11.11 0.51 5.13
C LEU A 91 12.01 0.85 6.32
N LEU A 92 12.04 2.13 6.73
CA LEU A 92 12.80 2.55 7.91
C LEU A 92 12.23 1.96 9.21
N GLU A 93 10.91 1.91 9.34
CA GLU A 93 10.26 1.27 10.49
C GLU A 93 10.64 -0.21 10.60
N THR A 94 10.69 -0.95 9.48
CA THR A 94 11.16 -2.34 9.49
C THR A 94 12.58 -2.44 10.04
N PHE A 95 13.46 -1.52 9.69
CA PHE A 95 14.83 -1.48 10.20
C PHE A 95 14.86 -1.21 11.73
N GLN A 96 14.00 -0.31 12.21
CA GLN A 96 13.87 -0.05 13.67
C GLN A 96 13.23 -1.21 14.42
N HIS A 97 12.23 -1.91 13.85
CA HIS A 97 11.57 -3.05 14.50
C HIS A 97 12.53 -4.21 14.78
N ILE A 98 13.55 -4.38 13.97
CA ILE A 98 14.60 -5.38 14.22
C ILE A 98 15.73 -4.86 15.13
N GLY A 99 15.54 -3.71 15.78
CA GLY A 99 16.44 -3.14 16.78
C GLY A 99 17.61 -2.35 16.22
N LEU A 100 17.53 -1.87 14.98
CA LEU A 100 18.56 -1.07 14.33
C LEU A 100 18.13 0.40 14.22
N ASP A 101 19.11 1.29 14.10
CA ASP A 101 18.89 2.74 13.96
C ASP A 101 19.43 3.20 12.59
N GLU A 102 18.54 3.69 11.76
CA GLU A 102 18.86 4.18 10.41
C GLU A 102 19.80 5.40 10.44
N ASN A 103 19.74 6.22 11.49
CA ASN A 103 20.60 7.40 11.61
C ASN A 103 22.06 6.98 11.81
N VAL A 104 22.32 5.94 12.60
CA VAL A 104 23.68 5.40 12.78
C VAL A 104 24.28 4.94 11.46
N LEU A 105 23.48 4.28 10.61
CA LEU A 105 23.94 3.85 9.29
C LEU A 105 24.20 5.04 8.35
N ARG A 106 23.31 6.02 8.35
CA ARG A 106 23.39 7.22 7.51
C ARG A 106 24.50 8.18 7.92
N ASP A 107 24.83 8.23 9.22
CA ASP A 107 25.93 9.03 9.74
C ASP A 107 27.32 8.47 9.32
N VAL A 108 27.40 7.14 9.20
CA VAL A 108 28.64 6.45 8.78
C VAL A 108 28.82 6.43 7.27
N LEU A 109 27.72 6.34 6.52
CA LEU A 109 27.73 6.21 5.06
C LEU A 109 27.11 7.45 4.41
N THR A 110 27.94 8.19 3.67
CA THR A 110 27.48 9.40 2.95
C THR A 110 27.09 9.05 1.53
N ARG A 111 25.91 9.53 1.10
CA ARG A 111 25.44 9.44 -0.30
C ARG A 111 26.37 10.24 -1.20
N VAL A 112 26.88 9.61 -2.24
CA VAL A 112 27.84 10.22 -3.20
C VAL A 112 27.11 10.77 -4.41
N GLU A 113 26.22 9.98 -4.99
CA GLU A 113 25.43 10.30 -6.17
C GLU A 113 24.03 9.74 -6.03
N GLU A 114 23.08 10.30 -6.79
CA GLU A 114 21.71 9.79 -6.87
C GLU A 114 21.09 10.02 -8.24
N VAL A 115 20.19 9.14 -8.62
CA VAL A 115 19.16 9.34 -9.64
C VAL A 115 17.82 9.24 -8.92
N PRO A 116 17.12 10.37 -8.69
CA PRO A 116 15.88 10.40 -7.92
C PRO A 116 14.78 9.53 -8.53
N PHE A 117 13.76 9.22 -7.74
CA PHE A 117 12.58 8.51 -8.24
C PHE A 117 11.91 9.29 -9.39
N ASP A 118 11.60 8.57 -10.44
CA ASP A 118 10.83 9.08 -11.57
C ASP A 118 9.68 8.12 -11.90
N SER A 119 8.48 8.67 -12.10
CA SER A 119 7.25 7.90 -12.28
C SER A 119 7.19 7.12 -13.60
N ASP A 120 7.87 7.60 -14.65
CA ASP A 120 7.91 6.91 -15.93
C ASP A 120 8.93 5.77 -15.89
N ARG A 121 10.04 6.01 -15.23
CA ARG A 121 11.10 5.04 -14.99
C ARG A 121 10.76 4.04 -13.87
N LYS A 122 9.94 4.45 -12.91
CA LYS A 122 9.45 3.69 -11.74
C LYS A 122 10.56 3.12 -10.86
N MET A 123 11.67 3.79 -10.75
CA MET A 123 12.81 3.37 -9.95
C MET A 123 13.62 4.58 -9.45
N MET A 124 14.43 4.33 -8.42
CA MET A 124 15.36 5.26 -7.81
C MET A 124 16.68 4.55 -7.55
N SER A 125 17.79 5.24 -7.71
CA SER A 125 19.12 4.70 -7.44
C SER A 125 19.98 5.69 -6.67
N THR A 126 20.75 5.18 -5.70
CA THR A 126 21.70 5.96 -4.91
C THR A 126 23.05 5.28 -4.85
N LYS A 127 24.13 6.07 -4.77
CA LYS A 127 25.50 5.56 -4.71
C LYS A 127 26.15 5.89 -3.38
N TYR A 128 26.78 4.88 -2.80
CA TYR A 128 27.48 4.97 -1.52
C TYR A 128 28.86 4.32 -1.62
N LYS A 129 29.82 4.84 -0.88
CA LYS A 129 31.12 4.20 -0.72
C LYS A 129 31.14 3.39 0.59
N MET A 130 31.19 2.07 0.47
CA MET A 130 31.18 1.14 1.60
C MET A 130 32.48 0.32 1.60
N HIS A 131 33.26 0.37 2.67
CA HIS A 131 34.54 -0.34 2.79
C HIS A 131 35.50 -0.12 1.61
N GLY A 132 35.50 1.08 1.01
CA GLY A 132 36.34 1.42 -0.11
C GLY A 132 35.79 1.08 -1.48
N VAL A 133 34.66 0.38 -1.57
CA VAL A 133 33.97 -0.01 -2.81
C VAL A 133 32.72 0.87 -3.01
N ASN A 134 32.49 1.30 -4.26
CA ASN A 134 31.26 2.03 -4.61
C ASN A 134 30.11 1.06 -4.88
N HIS A 135 29.03 1.22 -4.13
CA HIS A 135 27.79 0.45 -4.28
C HIS A 135 26.69 1.37 -4.83
N ILE A 136 26.04 0.94 -5.89
CA ILE A 136 24.81 1.55 -6.41
C ILE A 136 23.66 0.69 -5.95
N LEU A 137 22.80 1.29 -5.13
CA LEU A 137 21.59 0.67 -4.57
C LEU A 137 20.38 1.13 -5.38
N THR A 138 19.48 0.21 -5.72
CA THR A 138 18.34 0.51 -6.59
C THR A 138 17.07 -0.13 -6.07
N LYS A 139 16.00 0.66 -6.01
CA LYS A 139 14.64 0.17 -5.68
C LYS A 139 13.63 0.66 -6.72
N GLY A 140 12.57 -0.11 -6.92
CA GLY A 140 11.46 0.28 -7.81
C GLY A 140 10.51 -0.84 -8.16
N ALA A 141 9.81 -0.67 -9.27
CA ALA A 141 8.88 -1.68 -9.79
C ALA A 141 9.64 -2.88 -10.39
N LEU A 142 9.06 -4.07 -10.27
CA LEU A 142 9.70 -5.29 -10.76
C LEU A 142 9.99 -5.24 -12.26
N ASP A 143 9.03 -4.77 -13.05
CA ASP A 143 9.13 -4.63 -14.51
C ASP A 143 10.26 -3.68 -14.94
N SER A 144 10.64 -2.73 -14.10
CA SER A 144 11.71 -1.78 -14.38
C SER A 144 13.10 -2.31 -14.00
N ILE A 145 13.19 -3.19 -12.99
CA ILE A 145 14.47 -3.62 -12.41
C ILE A 145 14.86 -5.02 -12.88
N LEU A 146 13.93 -5.96 -12.98
CA LEU A 146 14.26 -7.37 -13.22
C LEU A 146 15.00 -7.61 -14.55
N ASP A 147 14.61 -6.90 -15.61
CA ASP A 147 15.26 -7.01 -16.92
C ASP A 147 16.68 -6.39 -16.95
N ARG A 148 17.00 -5.57 -15.95
CA ARG A 148 18.32 -4.95 -15.75
C ARG A 148 19.22 -5.78 -14.84
N CYS A 149 18.72 -6.92 -14.30
CA CYS A 149 19.49 -7.81 -13.44
C CYS A 149 20.20 -8.88 -14.28
N VAL A 150 21.51 -9.00 -14.06
CA VAL A 150 22.37 -10.03 -14.64
C VAL A 150 22.78 -11.10 -13.64
N SER A 151 22.63 -10.81 -12.34
CA SER A 151 22.97 -11.69 -11.22
C SER A 151 21.86 -11.70 -10.17
N ILE A 152 21.91 -12.68 -9.27
CA ILE A 152 21.02 -12.83 -8.13
C ILE A 152 21.83 -13.14 -6.87
N ALA A 153 21.49 -12.47 -5.77
CA ALA A 153 22.02 -12.78 -4.45
C ALA A 153 21.24 -13.97 -3.85
N THR A 154 21.96 -14.98 -3.39
CA THR A 154 21.43 -16.17 -2.75
C THR A 154 22.13 -16.39 -1.42
N LYS A 155 21.65 -17.34 -0.61
CA LYS A 155 22.30 -17.73 0.65
C LYS A 155 23.70 -18.29 0.45
N ASP A 156 24.02 -18.80 -0.74
CA ASP A 156 25.31 -19.39 -1.09
C ASP A 156 26.24 -18.38 -1.81
N GLY A 157 25.82 -17.12 -1.94
CA GLY A 157 26.53 -16.04 -2.62
C GLY A 157 25.85 -15.55 -3.89
N ILE A 158 26.56 -14.75 -4.68
CA ILE A 158 26.06 -14.16 -5.93
C ILE A 158 26.35 -15.12 -7.08
N ARG A 159 25.35 -15.32 -7.95
CA ARG A 159 25.48 -16.08 -9.20
C ARG A 159 24.73 -15.40 -10.35
N PRO A 160 25.02 -15.76 -11.61
CA PRO A 160 24.18 -15.31 -12.73
C PRO A 160 22.70 -15.64 -12.49
N ILE A 161 21.83 -14.71 -12.84
CA ILE A 161 20.36 -14.93 -12.76
C ILE A 161 19.91 -15.76 -13.95
N THR A 162 19.03 -16.74 -13.73
CA THR A 162 18.48 -17.59 -14.79
C THR A 162 17.05 -17.16 -15.15
N ASP A 163 16.53 -17.70 -16.27
CA ASP A 163 15.13 -17.46 -16.66
C ASP A 163 14.15 -18.09 -15.65
N GLU A 164 14.52 -19.21 -15.02
CA GLU A 164 13.76 -19.84 -13.94
C GLU A 164 13.69 -18.94 -12.71
N ASP A 165 14.80 -18.29 -12.34
CA ASP A 165 14.81 -17.30 -11.25
C ASP A 165 13.87 -16.14 -11.56
N LYS A 166 13.95 -15.57 -12.77
CA LYS A 166 13.07 -14.47 -13.19
C LYS A 166 11.60 -14.86 -13.18
N ALA A 167 11.31 -16.10 -13.62
CA ALA A 167 9.94 -16.63 -13.60
C ALA A 167 9.42 -16.80 -12.16
N GLU A 168 10.24 -17.29 -11.25
CA GLU A 168 9.87 -17.45 -9.83
C GLU A 168 9.69 -16.10 -9.14
N ILE A 169 10.58 -15.13 -9.33
CA ILE A 169 10.46 -13.77 -8.82
C ILE A 169 9.16 -13.13 -9.32
N SER A 170 8.86 -13.27 -10.61
CA SER A 170 7.64 -12.74 -11.21
C SER A 170 6.39 -13.40 -10.66
N ARG A 171 6.45 -14.71 -10.36
CA ARG A 171 5.36 -15.46 -9.72
C ARG A 171 5.08 -14.92 -8.31
N VAL A 172 6.12 -14.75 -7.50
CA VAL A 172 6.00 -14.22 -6.12
C VAL A 172 5.47 -12.78 -6.13
N ASN A 173 5.98 -11.93 -7.01
CA ASN A 173 5.48 -10.56 -7.16
C ASN A 173 3.98 -10.54 -7.50
N ARG A 174 3.54 -11.43 -8.41
CA ARG A 174 2.13 -11.57 -8.76
C ARG A 174 1.30 -12.04 -7.58
N GLU A 175 1.76 -13.06 -6.87
CA GLU A 175 1.09 -13.57 -5.66
C GLU A 175 0.89 -12.49 -4.61
N TYR A 176 1.91 -11.66 -4.35
CA TYR A 176 1.81 -10.54 -3.42
C TYR A 176 0.83 -9.47 -3.94
N SER A 177 0.90 -9.14 -5.23
CA SER A 177 0.02 -8.16 -5.85
C SER A 177 -1.45 -8.61 -5.86
N GLU A 178 -1.73 -9.91 -6.05
CA GLU A 178 -3.08 -10.49 -5.98
C GLU A 178 -3.67 -10.44 -4.56
N GLN A 179 -2.81 -10.39 -3.54
CA GLN A 179 -3.19 -10.14 -2.15
C GLN A 179 -3.40 -8.63 -1.85
N GLY A 180 -3.28 -7.77 -2.84
CA GLY A 180 -3.43 -6.32 -2.70
C GLY A 180 -2.21 -5.61 -2.12
N LEU A 181 -1.08 -6.31 -2.03
CA LEU A 181 0.16 -5.74 -1.51
C LEU A 181 0.86 -4.89 -2.58
N ARG A 182 1.40 -3.75 -2.18
CA ARG A 182 2.38 -3.00 -2.98
C ARG A 182 3.72 -3.70 -2.85
N VAL A 183 4.40 -3.93 -3.98
CA VAL A 183 5.69 -4.61 -3.99
C VAL A 183 6.77 -3.67 -4.51
N LEU A 184 7.87 -3.58 -3.77
CA LEU A 184 9.11 -2.95 -4.20
C LEU A 184 10.18 -4.01 -4.45
N THR A 185 10.91 -3.85 -5.54
CA THR A 185 12.06 -4.67 -5.92
C THR A 185 13.34 -3.95 -5.51
N PHE A 186 14.30 -4.70 -5.01
CA PHE A 186 15.60 -4.22 -4.57
C PHE A 186 16.72 -4.93 -5.32
N ALA A 187 17.69 -4.15 -5.78
CA ALA A 187 18.85 -4.63 -6.51
C ALA A 187 20.05 -3.71 -6.27
N TYR A 188 21.27 -4.22 -6.46
CA TYR A 188 22.47 -3.41 -6.32
C TYR A 188 23.54 -3.84 -7.33
N LYS A 189 24.55 -3.01 -7.47
CA LYS A 189 25.81 -3.36 -8.12
C LYS A 189 26.99 -2.63 -7.48
N GLU A 190 28.17 -3.19 -7.64
CA GLU A 190 29.41 -2.51 -7.36
C GLU A 190 29.95 -1.88 -8.66
N SER A 191 30.15 -0.56 -8.67
CA SER A 191 30.60 0.15 -9.86
C SER A 191 31.23 1.50 -9.53
N ASP A 192 32.37 1.78 -10.14
CA ASP A 192 33.04 3.07 -10.09
C ASP A 192 32.51 4.07 -11.14
N GLU A 193 31.67 3.61 -12.07
CA GLU A 193 31.04 4.48 -13.07
C GLU A 193 30.15 5.54 -12.41
N ALA A 194 30.04 6.71 -13.04
CA ALA A 194 29.11 7.72 -12.61
C ALA A 194 27.67 7.18 -12.64
N LEU A 195 26.89 7.46 -11.61
CA LEU A 195 25.50 7.05 -11.55
C LEU A 195 24.64 8.02 -12.37
N THR A 196 24.11 7.52 -13.47
CA THR A 196 23.19 8.23 -14.38
C THR A 196 22.08 7.30 -14.81
N VAL A 197 21.03 7.82 -15.44
CA VAL A 197 19.93 7.01 -15.99
C VAL A 197 20.44 5.93 -16.96
N ASP A 198 21.49 6.23 -17.73
CA ASP A 198 22.05 5.30 -18.73
C ASP A 198 22.90 4.19 -18.10
N THR A 199 23.39 4.38 -16.88
CA THR A 199 24.20 3.40 -16.15
C THR A 199 23.38 2.54 -15.17
N GLU A 200 22.07 2.70 -15.12
CA GLU A 200 21.16 1.88 -14.30
C GLU A 200 20.89 0.51 -14.94
N ASN A 201 21.90 -0.35 -14.98
CA ASN A 201 21.86 -1.71 -15.55
C ASN A 201 22.87 -2.62 -14.84
N ASP A 202 22.94 -3.89 -15.25
CA ASP A 202 23.87 -4.92 -14.75
C ASP A 202 23.79 -5.14 -13.23
N TYR A 203 22.56 -5.11 -12.71
CA TYR A 203 22.28 -5.28 -11.28
C TYR A 203 22.34 -6.74 -10.82
N THR A 204 22.59 -6.90 -9.52
CA THR A 204 22.33 -8.12 -8.76
C THR A 204 20.99 -7.97 -8.06
N PHE A 205 20.02 -8.82 -8.40
CA PHE A 205 18.73 -8.87 -7.70
C PHE A 205 18.94 -9.30 -6.24
N ILE A 206 18.32 -8.59 -5.30
CA ILE A 206 18.39 -8.91 -3.87
C ILE A 206 17.07 -9.53 -3.39
N GLY A 207 15.95 -8.85 -3.61
CA GLY A 207 14.67 -9.29 -3.07
C GLY A 207 13.50 -8.39 -3.42
N LEU A 208 12.33 -8.80 -2.90
CA LEU A 208 11.07 -8.06 -2.95
C LEU A 208 10.63 -7.72 -1.53
N VAL A 209 10.13 -6.51 -1.32
CA VAL A 209 9.47 -6.12 -0.07
C VAL A 209 8.03 -5.76 -0.39
N SER A 210 7.09 -6.41 0.26
CA SER A 210 5.67 -6.16 0.08
C SER A 210 5.09 -5.42 1.28
N MET A 211 4.15 -4.50 1.03
CA MET A 211 3.55 -3.66 2.04
C MET A 211 2.11 -3.30 1.73
N ILE A 212 1.36 -2.93 2.74
CA ILE A 212 -0.02 -2.49 2.64
C ILE A 212 -0.31 -1.47 3.75
N ASP A 213 -1.33 -0.63 3.54
CA ASP A 213 -1.97 0.13 4.61
C ASP A 213 -3.00 -0.79 5.29
N PRO A 214 -2.70 -1.34 6.49
CA PRO A 214 -3.51 -2.38 7.09
C PRO A 214 -4.85 -1.82 7.63
N PRO A 215 -5.90 -2.64 7.71
CA PRO A 215 -7.12 -2.24 8.37
C PRO A 215 -6.85 -1.95 9.86
N ARG A 216 -7.66 -1.04 10.43
CA ARG A 216 -7.68 -0.83 11.88
C ARG A 216 -8.22 -2.07 12.57
N GLU A 217 -7.75 -2.37 13.75
CA GLU A 217 -8.24 -3.52 14.54
C GLU A 217 -9.74 -3.46 14.77
N GLU A 218 -10.26 -2.24 15.03
CA GLU A 218 -11.67 -2.01 15.30
C GLU A 218 -12.57 -2.15 14.06
N SER A 219 -12.03 -2.00 12.86
CA SER A 219 -12.81 -1.97 11.61
C SER A 219 -13.58 -3.27 11.38
N LYS A 220 -12.94 -4.42 11.64
CA LYS A 220 -13.60 -5.73 11.48
C LYS A 220 -14.80 -5.89 12.41
N GLN A 221 -14.66 -5.48 13.66
CA GLN A 221 -15.75 -5.55 14.63
C GLN A 221 -16.86 -4.56 14.29
N ALA A 222 -16.50 -3.32 13.92
CA ALA A 222 -17.48 -2.30 13.54
C ALA A 222 -18.30 -2.71 12.30
N VAL A 223 -17.66 -3.33 11.30
CA VAL A 223 -18.34 -3.88 10.12
C VAL A 223 -19.31 -5.01 10.53
N ALA A 224 -18.86 -5.93 11.38
CA ALA A 224 -19.72 -7.02 11.87
C ALA A 224 -20.92 -6.49 12.66
N ASP A 225 -20.74 -5.46 13.47
CA ASP A 225 -21.79 -4.82 14.25
C ASP A 225 -22.82 -4.12 13.34
N ALA A 226 -22.35 -3.41 12.32
CA ALA A 226 -23.20 -2.78 11.31
C ALA A 226 -24.06 -3.81 10.59
N ILE A 227 -23.47 -4.91 10.12
CA ILE A 227 -24.20 -6.00 9.43
C ILE A 227 -25.25 -6.63 10.37
N ARG A 228 -24.92 -6.88 11.64
CA ARG A 228 -25.86 -7.40 12.64
C ARG A 228 -27.03 -6.44 12.89
N ALA A 229 -26.80 -5.15 12.79
CA ALA A 229 -27.83 -4.12 12.91
C ALA A 229 -28.69 -3.97 11.63
N GLY A 230 -28.43 -4.76 10.58
CA GLY A 230 -29.13 -4.66 9.30
C GLY A 230 -28.62 -3.54 8.40
N ILE A 231 -27.46 -2.96 8.70
CA ILE A 231 -26.84 -1.90 7.90
C ILE A 231 -25.90 -2.52 6.88
N LYS A 232 -25.99 -2.10 5.62
CA LYS A 232 -25.08 -2.52 4.54
C LYS A 232 -23.83 -1.64 4.55
N PRO A 233 -22.65 -2.16 4.91
CA PRO A 233 -21.39 -1.44 4.71
C PRO A 233 -20.93 -1.56 3.26
N VAL A 234 -20.43 -0.46 2.71
CA VAL A 234 -19.90 -0.35 1.35
C VAL A 234 -18.56 0.40 1.42
N MET A 235 -17.52 -0.14 0.79
CA MET A 235 -16.22 0.52 0.71
C MET A 235 -16.11 1.36 -0.56
N ILE A 236 -15.67 2.60 -0.40
CA ILE A 236 -15.42 3.54 -1.51
C ILE A 236 -13.99 4.06 -1.39
N THR A 237 -13.19 3.97 -2.45
CA THR A 237 -11.77 4.36 -2.37
C THR A 237 -11.19 4.80 -3.72
N GLY A 238 -10.15 5.64 -3.65
CA GLY A 238 -9.29 5.95 -4.80
C GLY A 238 -8.29 4.83 -5.14
N ASP A 239 -8.14 3.82 -4.28
CA ASP A 239 -7.18 2.74 -4.45
C ASP A 239 -7.53 1.77 -5.58
N HIS A 240 -6.55 0.95 -5.94
CA HIS A 240 -6.72 -0.10 -6.94
C HIS A 240 -7.74 -1.15 -6.48
N LYS A 241 -8.53 -1.68 -7.43
CA LYS A 241 -9.60 -2.67 -7.18
C LYS A 241 -9.12 -3.90 -6.40
N ILE A 242 -7.93 -4.42 -6.71
CA ILE A 242 -7.37 -5.60 -6.04
C ILE A 242 -7.10 -5.28 -4.57
N THR A 243 -6.41 -4.17 -4.28
CA THR A 243 -6.10 -3.74 -2.91
C THR A 243 -7.38 -3.47 -2.11
N ALA A 244 -8.33 -2.73 -2.69
CA ALA A 244 -9.61 -2.44 -2.05
C ALA A 244 -10.39 -3.72 -1.73
N SER A 245 -10.48 -4.66 -2.67
CA SER A 245 -11.17 -5.95 -2.48
C SER A 245 -10.50 -6.81 -1.42
N ALA A 246 -9.17 -6.85 -1.37
CA ALA A 246 -8.42 -7.61 -0.36
C ALA A 246 -8.70 -7.08 1.06
N ILE A 247 -8.63 -5.76 1.26
CA ILE A 247 -8.95 -5.12 2.55
C ILE A 247 -10.43 -5.33 2.91
N ALA A 248 -11.35 -5.11 1.96
CA ALA A 248 -12.78 -5.28 2.18
C ALA A 248 -13.14 -6.72 2.58
N LYS A 249 -12.48 -7.71 1.96
CA LYS A 249 -12.63 -9.13 2.31
C LYS A 249 -12.12 -9.42 3.72
N GLN A 250 -10.96 -8.87 4.08
CA GLN A 250 -10.36 -9.07 5.39
C GLN A 250 -11.21 -8.54 6.54
N ILE A 251 -11.93 -7.42 6.34
CA ILE A 251 -12.80 -6.81 7.36
C ILE A 251 -14.28 -7.24 7.24
N GLY A 252 -14.63 -8.06 6.25
CA GLY A 252 -15.97 -8.63 6.11
C GLY A 252 -16.97 -7.79 5.30
N ILE A 253 -16.53 -6.75 4.60
CA ILE A 253 -17.38 -5.95 3.69
C ILE A 253 -17.64 -6.71 2.38
N PHE A 254 -16.64 -7.43 1.87
CA PHE A 254 -16.68 -8.12 0.58
C PHE A 254 -16.72 -9.62 0.79
N ASN A 255 -17.84 -10.25 0.42
CA ASN A 255 -18.11 -11.68 0.61
C ASN A 255 -18.37 -12.37 -0.73
N ASP A 256 -18.51 -13.70 -0.69
CA ASP A 256 -18.82 -14.49 -1.90
C ASP A 256 -20.16 -14.04 -2.51
N GLY A 257 -20.13 -13.75 -3.80
CA GLY A 257 -21.29 -13.22 -4.55
C GLY A 257 -21.35 -11.69 -4.61
N ASP A 258 -20.53 -10.96 -3.83
CA ASP A 258 -20.41 -9.52 -3.93
C ASP A 258 -19.61 -9.10 -5.17
N ILE A 259 -19.85 -7.87 -5.63
CA ILE A 259 -19.20 -7.27 -6.80
C ILE A 259 -18.31 -6.12 -6.35
N ALA A 260 -17.11 -6.05 -6.93
CA ALA A 260 -16.25 -4.88 -6.88
C ALA A 260 -16.23 -4.21 -8.26
N VAL A 261 -16.39 -2.89 -8.31
CA VAL A 261 -16.36 -2.10 -9.56
C VAL A 261 -15.35 -0.97 -9.47
N THR A 262 -14.80 -0.58 -10.61
CA THR A 262 -13.95 0.61 -10.73
C THR A 262 -14.78 1.83 -11.14
N GLY A 263 -14.21 3.04 -10.96
CA GLY A 263 -14.84 4.27 -11.45
C GLY A 263 -15.15 4.20 -12.93
N LEU A 264 -14.25 3.65 -13.76
CA LEU A 264 -14.48 3.48 -15.21
C LEU A 264 -15.65 2.51 -15.50
N GLU A 265 -15.72 1.39 -14.79
CA GLU A 265 -16.85 0.44 -14.91
C GLU A 265 -18.15 1.10 -14.45
N LEU A 266 -18.10 1.93 -13.40
CA LEU A 266 -19.26 2.68 -12.92
C LEU A 266 -19.72 3.74 -13.93
N ASP A 267 -18.79 4.48 -14.54
CA ASP A 267 -19.08 5.50 -15.55
C ASP A 267 -19.72 4.89 -16.82
N ALA A 268 -19.36 3.65 -17.16
CA ALA A 268 -19.93 2.92 -18.27
C ALA A 268 -21.36 2.39 -18.01
N MET A 269 -21.81 2.35 -16.73
CA MET A 269 -23.16 1.91 -16.37
C MET A 269 -24.16 3.06 -16.51
N SER A 270 -25.34 2.77 -17.03
CA SER A 270 -26.50 3.64 -16.89
C SER A 270 -27.01 3.66 -15.44
N ASP A 271 -27.80 4.67 -15.06
CA ASP A 271 -28.38 4.72 -13.71
C ASP A 271 -29.30 3.53 -13.42
N LYS A 272 -30.01 3.06 -14.44
CA LYS A 272 -30.85 1.87 -14.32
C LYS A 272 -30.04 0.61 -14.04
N GLU A 273 -28.94 0.41 -14.76
CA GLU A 273 -28.04 -0.73 -14.53
C GLU A 273 -27.37 -0.67 -13.17
N LEU A 274 -27.01 0.54 -12.70
CA LEU A 274 -26.47 0.73 -11.37
C LEU A 274 -27.52 0.39 -10.30
N ASP A 275 -28.74 0.88 -10.44
CA ASP A 275 -29.84 0.62 -9.51
C ASP A 275 -30.17 -0.89 -9.40
N GLU A 276 -30.05 -1.64 -10.52
CA GLU A 276 -30.26 -3.09 -10.53
C GLU A 276 -29.15 -3.87 -9.81
N LYS A 277 -27.90 -3.37 -9.83
CA LYS A 277 -26.72 -4.06 -9.31
C LYS A 277 -26.26 -3.57 -7.94
N ILE A 278 -26.68 -2.39 -7.51
CA ILE A 278 -26.11 -1.66 -6.36
C ILE A 278 -26.07 -2.49 -5.08
N GLU A 279 -27.09 -3.30 -4.81
CA GLU A 279 -27.17 -4.14 -3.62
C GLU A 279 -26.09 -5.23 -3.56
N LYS A 280 -25.56 -5.62 -4.73
CA LYS A 280 -24.46 -6.60 -4.85
C LYS A 280 -23.08 -5.96 -4.87
N ILE A 281 -23.00 -4.63 -5.13
CA ILE A 281 -21.72 -3.94 -5.17
C ILE A 281 -21.35 -3.54 -3.74
N SER A 282 -20.25 -4.09 -3.24
CA SER A 282 -19.73 -3.83 -1.90
C SER A 282 -18.45 -3.01 -1.91
N VAL A 283 -17.77 -2.91 -3.07
CA VAL A 283 -16.50 -2.18 -3.23
C VAL A 283 -16.52 -1.33 -4.49
N TYR A 284 -16.24 -0.05 -4.35
CA TYR A 284 -16.00 0.90 -5.43
C TYR A 284 -14.55 1.40 -5.36
N ALA A 285 -13.76 1.11 -6.38
CA ALA A 285 -12.33 1.38 -6.45
C ALA A 285 -11.99 2.40 -7.54
N ARG A 286 -10.93 3.20 -7.36
CA ARG A 286 -10.51 4.27 -8.29
C ARG A 286 -11.67 5.18 -8.70
N VAL A 287 -12.46 5.58 -7.74
CA VAL A 287 -13.63 6.45 -7.96
C VAL A 287 -13.26 7.92 -7.80
N SER A 288 -13.88 8.76 -8.64
CA SER A 288 -13.81 10.21 -8.54
C SER A 288 -14.79 10.76 -7.48
N PRO A 289 -14.67 12.03 -7.07
CA PRO A 289 -15.67 12.66 -6.21
C PRO A 289 -17.10 12.61 -6.79
N GLU A 290 -17.24 12.74 -8.11
CA GLU A 290 -18.52 12.65 -8.81
C GLU A 290 -19.11 11.24 -8.71
N ASN A 291 -18.28 10.21 -8.84
CA ASN A 291 -18.70 8.83 -8.64
C ASN A 291 -19.24 8.59 -7.22
N LYS A 292 -18.61 9.19 -6.19
CA LYS A 292 -19.07 9.09 -4.80
C LYS A 292 -20.49 9.64 -4.62
N ILE A 293 -20.78 10.80 -5.23
CA ILE A 293 -22.13 11.39 -5.23
C ILE A 293 -23.13 10.45 -5.90
N ARG A 294 -22.79 9.94 -7.08
CA ARG A 294 -23.65 9.04 -7.84
C ARG A 294 -23.99 7.75 -7.11
N ILE A 295 -23.03 7.19 -6.36
CA ILE A 295 -23.25 6.01 -5.51
C ILE A 295 -24.26 6.32 -4.41
N VAL A 296 -24.09 7.45 -3.70
CA VAL A 296 -25.02 7.87 -2.66
C VAL A 296 -26.43 8.06 -3.22
N GLU A 297 -26.57 8.75 -4.36
CA GLU A 297 -27.87 8.96 -5.01
C GLU A 297 -28.54 7.67 -5.44
N ALA A 298 -27.78 6.70 -5.95
CA ALA A 298 -28.32 5.41 -6.34
C ALA A 298 -28.87 4.62 -5.14
N TRP A 299 -28.19 4.63 -3.99
CA TRP A 299 -28.72 4.05 -2.76
C TRP A 299 -29.98 4.78 -2.24
N GLN A 300 -29.99 6.12 -2.34
CA GLN A 300 -31.17 6.94 -1.97
C GLN A 300 -32.36 6.65 -2.89
N ARG A 301 -32.18 6.46 -4.21
CA ARG A 301 -33.24 6.07 -5.15
C ARG A 301 -33.89 4.73 -4.78
N LYS A 302 -33.14 3.84 -4.14
CA LYS A 302 -33.63 2.55 -3.60
C LYS A 302 -34.34 2.69 -2.25
N GLY A 303 -34.52 3.91 -1.74
CA GLY A 303 -35.19 4.18 -0.47
C GLY A 303 -34.31 4.02 0.77
N ASN A 304 -32.98 3.95 0.60
CA ASN A 304 -32.05 3.82 1.72
C ASN A 304 -31.69 5.19 2.30
N ILE A 305 -31.42 5.21 3.61
CA ILE A 305 -30.80 6.33 4.31
C ILE A 305 -29.29 6.02 4.36
N VAL A 306 -28.51 6.88 3.73
CA VAL A 306 -27.08 6.68 3.52
C VAL A 306 -26.30 7.53 4.50
N SER A 307 -25.32 6.92 5.16
CA SER A 307 -24.23 7.64 5.85
C SER A 307 -22.97 7.54 5.02
N MET A 308 -22.26 8.64 4.88
CA MET A 308 -20.95 8.69 4.19
C MET A 308 -19.86 9.06 5.19
N THR A 309 -18.73 8.34 5.14
CA THR A 309 -17.52 8.72 5.86
C THR A 309 -16.44 9.13 4.88
N GLY A 310 -15.60 10.07 5.28
CA GLY A 310 -14.45 10.53 4.50
C GLY A 310 -13.56 11.42 5.34
N ASP A 311 -12.30 11.54 4.99
CA ASP A 311 -11.28 12.28 5.73
C ASP A 311 -10.73 13.50 4.97
N GLY A 312 -11.16 13.72 3.74
CA GLY A 312 -10.59 14.70 2.83
C GLY A 312 -11.57 15.70 2.22
N VAL A 313 -11.00 16.75 1.68
CA VAL A 313 -11.73 17.80 0.93
C VAL A 313 -12.46 17.21 -0.29
N ASN A 314 -11.92 16.15 -0.86
CA ASN A 314 -12.50 15.44 -2.01
C ASN A 314 -13.82 14.73 -1.69
N ASP A 315 -14.09 14.46 -0.43
CA ASP A 315 -15.31 13.79 0.02
C ASP A 315 -16.44 14.77 0.36
N ALA A 316 -16.13 16.05 0.54
CA ALA A 316 -17.08 17.06 1.00
C ALA A 316 -18.39 17.12 0.19
N PRO A 317 -18.40 17.03 -1.16
CA PRO A 317 -19.64 17.01 -1.93
C PRO A 317 -20.50 15.76 -1.67
N ALA A 318 -19.88 14.59 -1.55
CA ALA A 318 -20.59 13.34 -1.25
C ALA A 318 -21.11 13.29 0.20
N LEU A 319 -20.30 13.80 1.16
CA LEU A 319 -20.71 13.96 2.57
C LEU A 319 -21.91 14.88 2.71
N LYS A 320 -22.00 15.96 1.91
CA LYS A 320 -23.14 16.88 1.93
C LYS A 320 -24.39 16.26 1.32
N LYS A 321 -24.23 15.28 0.43
CA LYS A 321 -25.34 14.62 -0.28
C LYS A 321 -25.93 13.45 0.52
N ALA A 322 -25.11 12.78 1.31
CA ALA A 322 -25.54 11.72 2.21
C ALA A 322 -26.28 12.28 3.42
#